data_626b08e11b3800002085ae2f88e1ee32
#
_entry.id   626b08e11b3800002085ae2f88e1ee32
#
_cell.length_a   1.000
_cell.length_b   1.000
_cell.length_c   1.000
_cell.angle_alpha   90.00
_cell.angle_beta   90.00
_cell.angle_gamma   90.00
#
_symmetry.space_group_name_H-M   'P 1'
#
loop_
_entity.id
_entity.type
_entity.pdbx_description
1 polymer ?
#
loop_
_entity_poly.entity_id
_entity_poly.type
_entity_poly.pdbx_seq_one_letter_code
_entity_poly.pdbx_strand_id
1 'polypeptide(L)'
;WVHAPEVFESNDPLILLQEYIPGKAMDSKKAESPEVVKNIRTALRQLHQKDMAHNDFRASNIIVKPDNTAVIIDFTSATHLPKFLGKISRWLMSQDLRHVLKYQDRIGQDLTAREKKMLEKPKALQRLQYVWKKKILCVLKGKKRGMCEKELFN
;
A
#
# COMPACT_ATOMS: atom_id res chain seq x y z
N TRP A 1 -9.10 18.10 -0.85
CA TRP A 1 -8.08 17.06 -0.83
C TRP A 1 -7.59 16.83 -2.25
N VAL A 2 -6.40 17.30 -2.56
CA VAL A 2 -5.88 17.31 -3.95
C VAL A 2 -5.48 15.90 -4.44
N HIS A 3 -5.45 14.88 -3.57
CA HIS A 3 -4.87 13.58 -3.87
C HIS A 3 -5.80 12.37 -3.63
N ALA A 4 -7.09 12.62 -3.46
CA ALA A 4 -8.12 11.57 -3.39
C ALA A 4 -9.34 12.00 -4.20
N PRO A 5 -10.07 11.07 -4.85
CA PRO A 5 -11.30 11.38 -5.57
C PRO A 5 -12.35 11.95 -4.63
N GLU A 6 -13.16 12.88 -5.11
CA GLU A 6 -14.35 13.33 -4.41
C GLU A 6 -15.41 12.22 -4.41
N VAL A 7 -16.17 12.14 -3.33
CA VAL A 7 -17.29 11.21 -3.20
C VAL A 7 -18.57 12.02 -3.24
N PHE A 8 -19.50 11.62 -4.10
CA PHE A 8 -20.79 12.27 -4.27
C PHE A 8 -21.89 11.42 -3.61
N GLU A 9 -22.93 12.10 -3.13
CA GLU A 9 -24.09 11.43 -2.56
C GLU A 9 -24.83 10.64 -3.64
N SER A 10 -25.30 9.45 -3.29
CA SER A 10 -26.16 8.62 -4.11
C SER A 10 -27.46 8.33 -3.35
N ASN A 11 -28.59 8.37 -4.04
CA ASN A 11 -29.88 7.98 -3.47
C ASN A 11 -30.00 6.45 -3.25
N ASP A 12 -29.12 5.67 -3.87
CA ASP A 12 -29.05 4.22 -3.69
C ASP A 12 -27.87 3.88 -2.75
N PRO A 13 -28.11 3.27 -1.58
CA PRO A 13 -27.07 2.91 -0.63
C PRO A 13 -26.08 1.87 -1.13
N LEU A 14 -26.40 1.18 -2.24
CA LEU A 14 -25.50 0.20 -2.88
C LEU A 14 -24.61 0.83 -3.96
N ILE A 15 -24.82 2.12 -4.28
CA ILE A 15 -24.07 2.83 -5.32
C ILE A 15 -23.15 3.87 -4.68
N LEU A 16 -21.85 3.72 -4.88
CA LEU A 16 -20.85 4.73 -4.55
C LEU A 16 -20.52 5.53 -5.82
N LEU A 17 -20.87 6.82 -5.81
CA LEU A 17 -20.47 7.74 -6.86
C LEU A 17 -19.20 8.45 -6.44
N GLN A 18 -18.20 8.45 -7.30
CA GLN A 18 -16.95 9.18 -7.04
C GLN A 18 -16.44 9.86 -8.31
N GLU A 19 -15.62 10.87 -8.12
CA GLU A 19 -14.97 11.61 -9.19
C GLU A 19 -14.21 10.65 -10.12
N TYR A 20 -14.39 10.82 -11.42
CA TYR A 20 -13.55 10.17 -12.42
C TYR A 20 -12.20 10.87 -12.51
N ILE A 21 -11.14 10.14 -12.23
CA ILE A 21 -9.77 10.65 -12.32
C ILE A 21 -9.18 10.26 -13.68
N PRO A 22 -8.96 11.24 -14.59
CA PRO A 22 -8.31 10.97 -15.86
C PRO A 22 -6.84 10.63 -15.64
N GLY A 23 -6.43 9.41 -15.99
CA GLY A 23 -5.05 8.95 -15.79
C GLY A 23 -4.92 7.46 -15.98
N LYS A 24 -3.73 6.95 -15.66
CA LYS A 24 -3.43 5.51 -15.73
C LYS A 24 -3.06 5.01 -14.34
N ALA A 25 -3.54 3.81 -14.01
CA ALA A 25 -3.05 3.13 -12.83
C ALA A 25 -1.53 2.93 -12.93
N MET A 26 -0.82 3.23 -11.85
CA MET A 26 0.62 3.05 -11.78
C MET A 26 0.98 1.58 -12.03
N ASP A 27 1.96 1.32 -12.89
CA ASP A 27 2.47 -0.03 -13.12
C ASP A 27 3.59 -0.33 -12.12
N SER A 28 3.39 -1.34 -11.28
CA SER A 28 4.40 -1.76 -10.31
C SER A 28 5.69 -2.29 -10.95
N LYS A 29 5.68 -2.62 -12.25
CA LYS A 29 6.84 -3.17 -12.97
C LYS A 29 7.62 -2.09 -13.75
N LYS A 30 6.97 -0.98 -14.08
CA LYS A 30 7.61 0.14 -14.78
C LYS A 30 8.22 1.12 -13.78
N ALA A 31 9.34 1.71 -14.17
CA ALA A 31 9.93 2.82 -13.44
C ALA A 31 9.11 4.08 -13.78
N GLU A 32 8.52 4.69 -12.77
CA GLU A 32 7.87 5.99 -12.90
C GLU A 32 8.92 7.12 -12.81
N SER A 33 8.54 8.32 -13.25
CA SER A 33 9.44 9.46 -13.14
C SER A 33 9.71 9.83 -11.67
N PRO A 34 10.88 10.43 -11.35
CA PRO A 34 11.18 10.91 -10.00
C PRO A 34 10.13 11.88 -9.46
N GLU A 35 9.52 12.67 -10.35
CA GLU A 35 8.45 13.60 -10.00
C GLU A 35 7.18 12.89 -9.54
N VAL A 36 6.74 11.86 -10.26
CA VAL A 36 5.59 11.04 -9.88
C VAL A 36 5.82 10.43 -8.50
N VAL A 37 7.00 9.84 -8.26
CA VAL A 37 7.31 9.23 -6.95
C VAL A 37 7.34 10.28 -5.84
N LYS A 38 7.83 11.49 -6.09
CA LYS A 38 7.78 12.62 -5.18
C LYS A 38 6.32 13.00 -4.85
N ASN A 39 5.46 13.07 -5.86
CA ASN A 39 4.04 13.40 -5.69
C ASN A 39 3.31 12.32 -4.89
N ILE A 40 3.57 11.05 -5.16
CA ILE A 40 3.06 9.91 -4.36
C ILE A 40 3.47 10.04 -2.89
N ARG A 41 4.75 10.35 -2.64
CA ARG A 41 5.27 10.52 -1.27
C ARG A 41 4.59 11.71 -0.55
N THR A 42 4.32 12.78 -1.28
CA THR A 42 3.63 13.96 -0.74
C THR A 42 2.19 13.63 -0.39
N ALA A 43 1.46 12.96 -1.29
CA ALA A 43 0.08 12.52 -1.07
C ALA A 43 -0.02 11.59 0.15
N LEU A 44 0.88 10.60 0.26
CA LEU A 44 0.92 9.71 1.41
C LEU A 44 1.23 10.46 2.72
N ARG A 45 2.14 11.42 2.69
CA ARG A 45 2.45 12.24 3.88
C ARG A 45 1.24 13.01 4.35
N GLN A 46 0.45 13.60 3.43
CA GLN A 46 -0.77 14.33 3.78
C GLN A 46 -1.82 13.40 4.40
N LEU A 47 -1.94 12.16 3.89
CA LEU A 47 -2.80 11.14 4.48
C LEU A 47 -2.39 10.84 5.93
N HIS A 48 -1.11 10.56 6.15
CA HIS A 48 -0.57 10.25 7.47
C HIS A 48 -0.68 11.43 8.46
N GLN A 49 -0.58 12.68 7.98
CA GLN A 49 -0.80 13.88 8.81
C GLN A 49 -2.23 14.01 9.35
N LYS A 50 -3.18 13.32 8.71
CA LYS A 50 -4.57 13.21 9.16
C LYS A 50 -4.81 11.96 10.03
N ASP A 51 -3.75 11.39 10.57
CA ASP A 51 -3.80 10.18 11.39
C ASP A 51 -4.47 8.98 10.67
N MET A 52 -4.36 8.91 9.34
CA MET A 52 -4.90 7.82 8.52
C MET A 52 -3.78 6.97 7.92
N ALA A 53 -3.93 5.64 8.00
CA ALA A 53 -3.15 4.69 7.23
C ALA A 53 -4.01 4.10 6.11
N HIS A 54 -3.44 3.92 4.92
CA HIS A 54 -4.16 3.37 3.77
C HIS A 54 -4.31 1.85 3.85
N ASN A 55 -3.31 1.16 4.41
CA ASN A 55 -3.21 -0.30 4.62
C ASN A 55 -3.18 -1.17 3.35
N ASP A 56 -3.59 -0.64 2.19
CA ASP A 56 -3.47 -1.31 0.88
C ASP A 56 -2.79 -0.40 -0.15
N PHE A 57 -1.71 0.26 0.27
CA PHE A 57 -0.96 1.22 -0.54
C PHE A 57 -0.09 0.49 -1.58
N ARG A 58 -0.65 0.27 -2.76
CA ARG A 58 0.01 -0.43 -3.89
C ARG A 58 -0.18 0.32 -5.20
N ALA A 59 0.61 -0.02 -6.22
CA ALA A 59 0.61 0.66 -7.51
C ALA A 59 -0.76 0.69 -8.18
N SER A 60 -1.54 -0.39 -8.10
CA SER A 60 -2.90 -0.43 -8.67
C SER A 60 -3.87 0.57 -8.04
N ASN A 61 -3.57 1.04 -6.82
CA ASN A 61 -4.38 2.00 -6.07
C ASN A 61 -3.84 3.44 -6.18
N ILE A 62 -3.00 3.68 -7.17
CA ILE A 62 -2.44 5.00 -7.48
C ILE A 62 -2.71 5.30 -8.95
N ILE A 63 -3.44 6.38 -9.23
CA ILE A 63 -3.64 6.87 -10.60
C ILE A 63 -2.64 8.00 -10.85
N VAL A 64 -1.88 7.88 -11.93
CA VAL A 64 -0.98 8.93 -12.40
C VAL A 64 -1.68 9.70 -13.52
N LYS A 65 -1.90 11.00 -13.29
CA LYS A 65 -2.49 11.91 -14.25
C LYS A 65 -1.47 12.35 -15.31
N PRO A 66 -1.92 12.91 -16.46
CA PRO A 66 -1.01 13.39 -17.49
C PRO A 66 -0.03 14.49 -17.03
N ASP A 67 -0.38 15.22 -15.99
CA ASP A 67 0.43 16.27 -15.36
C ASP A 67 1.41 15.72 -14.29
N ASN A 68 1.61 14.40 -14.22
CA ASN A 68 2.39 13.69 -13.21
C ASN A 68 1.83 13.77 -11.78
N THR A 69 0.64 14.34 -11.59
CA THR A 69 -0.03 14.29 -10.27
C THR A 69 -0.44 12.85 -9.94
N ALA A 70 -0.17 12.43 -8.73
CA ALA A 70 -0.57 11.11 -8.23
C ALA A 70 -1.81 11.23 -7.34
N VAL A 71 -2.84 10.45 -7.64
CA VAL A 71 -4.08 10.36 -6.87
C VAL A 71 -4.19 8.97 -6.26
N ILE A 72 -4.40 8.92 -4.95
CA ILE A 72 -4.60 7.67 -4.21
C ILE A 72 -6.09 7.31 -4.27
N ILE A 73 -6.38 6.08 -4.62
CA ILE A 73 -7.75 5.53 -4.71
C ILE A 73 -7.91 4.30 -3.84
N ASP A 74 -9.15 3.83 -3.67
CA ASP A 74 -9.50 2.61 -2.91
C ASP A 74 -9.13 2.69 -1.43
N PHE A 75 -9.86 3.52 -0.70
CA PHE A 75 -9.74 3.68 0.76
C PHE A 75 -10.51 2.64 1.58
N THR A 76 -10.96 1.53 0.98
CA THR A 76 -11.76 0.49 1.67
C THR A 76 -11.04 -0.13 2.86
N SER A 77 -9.71 -0.22 2.80
CA SER A 77 -8.87 -0.72 3.90
C SER A 77 -8.31 0.38 4.80
N ALA A 78 -8.58 1.65 4.50
CA ALA A 78 -8.01 2.75 5.24
C ALA A 78 -8.54 2.80 6.68
N THR A 79 -7.65 3.13 7.61
CA THR A 79 -7.98 3.18 9.04
C THR A 79 -7.57 4.51 9.62
N HIS A 80 -8.50 5.20 10.27
CA HIS A 80 -8.19 6.35 11.10
C HIS A 80 -7.61 5.86 12.43
N LEU A 81 -6.46 6.39 12.78
CA LEU A 81 -5.68 5.92 13.92
C LEU A 81 -5.66 6.97 15.03
N PRO A 82 -6.33 6.71 16.16
CA PRO A 82 -6.30 7.62 17.29
C PRO A 82 -4.87 7.84 17.79
N LYS A 83 -4.54 9.07 18.18
CA LYS A 83 -3.16 9.47 18.60
C LYS A 83 -2.62 8.64 19.77
N PHE A 84 -3.49 8.12 20.64
CA PHE A 84 -3.08 7.28 21.77
C PHE A 84 -2.51 5.91 21.35
N LEU A 85 -2.81 5.43 20.14
CA LEU A 85 -2.25 4.19 19.59
C LEU A 85 -0.86 4.39 18.92
N GLY A 86 -0.08 5.36 19.34
CA GLY A 86 1.12 5.88 18.69
C GLY A 86 2.13 4.86 18.15
N LYS A 87 2.32 3.69 18.79
CA LYS A 87 3.21 2.63 18.26
C LYS A 87 2.55 1.88 17.09
N ILE A 88 1.27 1.56 17.22
CA ILE A 88 0.49 0.84 16.19
C ILE A 88 0.29 1.74 14.97
N SER A 89 -0.07 3.01 15.19
CA SER A 89 -0.22 4.01 14.13
C SER A 89 1.07 4.13 13.31
N ARG A 90 2.21 4.33 13.96
CA ARG A 90 3.51 4.42 13.27
C ARG A 90 3.86 3.14 12.52
N TRP A 91 3.50 1.97 13.05
CA TRP A 91 3.75 0.70 12.36
C TRP A 91 2.91 0.59 11.09
N LEU A 92 1.59 0.85 11.14
CA LEU A 92 0.70 0.82 9.97
C LEU A 92 1.14 1.83 8.90
N MET A 93 1.38 3.09 9.29
CA MET A 93 1.88 4.13 8.37
C MET A 93 3.24 3.77 7.76
N SER A 94 4.09 3.03 8.50
CA SER A 94 5.36 2.55 7.98
C SER A 94 5.21 1.49 6.90
N GLN A 95 4.12 0.70 6.90
CA GLN A 95 3.85 -0.28 5.83
C GLN A 95 3.51 0.45 4.53
N ASP A 96 2.66 1.49 4.58
CA ASP A 96 2.36 2.31 3.40
C ASP A 96 3.65 2.97 2.85
N LEU A 97 4.45 3.58 3.74
CA LEU A 97 5.71 4.23 3.35
C LEU A 97 6.69 3.25 2.68
N ARG A 98 6.73 2.00 3.10
CA ARG A 98 7.60 0.98 2.47
C ARG A 98 7.29 0.78 0.98
N HIS A 99 6.05 0.94 0.55
CA HIS A 99 5.72 0.84 -0.87
C HIS A 99 6.31 2.01 -1.66
N VAL A 100 6.23 3.23 -1.12
CA VAL A 100 6.85 4.42 -1.74
C VAL A 100 8.37 4.25 -1.80
N LEU A 101 9.00 3.80 -0.72
CA LEU A 101 10.45 3.58 -0.69
C LEU A 101 10.91 2.54 -1.73
N LYS A 102 10.12 1.51 -1.99
CA LYS A 102 10.41 0.55 -3.07
C LYS A 102 10.35 1.20 -4.46
N TYR A 103 9.44 2.15 -4.67
CA TYR A 103 9.38 2.89 -5.93
C TYR A 103 10.59 3.80 -6.08
N GLN A 104 11.00 4.49 -5.00
CA GLN A 104 12.20 5.32 -4.99
C GLN A 104 13.48 4.52 -5.28
N ASP A 105 13.66 3.39 -4.59
CA ASP A 105 14.79 2.49 -4.78
C ASP A 105 14.86 1.98 -6.23
N ARG A 106 13.71 1.63 -6.82
CA ARG A 106 13.63 1.12 -8.19
C ARG A 106 14.02 2.13 -9.25
N ILE A 107 13.76 3.42 -9.03
CA ILE A 107 14.15 4.50 -9.94
C ILE A 107 15.55 5.06 -9.63
N GLY A 108 16.30 4.41 -8.74
CA GLY A 108 17.65 4.80 -8.38
C GLY A 108 17.76 6.08 -7.55
N GLN A 109 16.66 6.51 -6.90
CA GLN A 109 16.72 7.62 -5.95
C GLN A 109 17.42 7.21 -4.66
N ASP A 110 18.31 8.08 -4.17
CA ASP A 110 19.01 7.84 -2.93
C ASP A 110 18.05 7.76 -1.73
N LEU A 111 18.17 6.67 -1.00
CA LEU A 111 17.48 6.45 0.25
C LEU A 111 18.43 6.68 1.42
N THR A 112 17.95 7.33 2.47
CA THR A 112 18.68 7.46 3.72
C THR A 112 18.94 6.09 4.34
N ALA A 113 19.96 5.96 5.20
CA ALA A 113 20.29 4.72 5.91
C ALA A 113 19.06 4.17 6.70
N ARG A 114 18.24 5.07 7.27
CA ARG A 114 17.00 4.69 7.97
C ARG A 114 15.96 4.12 7.01
N GLU A 115 15.79 4.69 5.83
CA GLU A 115 14.83 4.23 4.82
C GLU A 115 15.27 2.89 4.22
N LYS A 116 16.56 2.71 3.94
CA LYS A 116 17.13 1.40 3.53
C LYS A 116 16.83 0.32 4.56
N LYS A 117 17.05 0.61 5.85
CA LYS A 117 16.69 -0.31 6.93
C LYS A 117 15.20 -0.63 7.02
N MET A 118 14.32 0.32 6.66
CA MET A 118 12.88 0.06 6.56
C MET A 118 12.51 -0.88 5.42
N LEU A 119 13.28 -0.90 4.33
CA LEU A 119 13.06 -1.84 3.22
C LEU A 119 13.50 -3.25 3.59
N GLU A 120 14.51 -3.40 4.43
CA GLU A 120 14.96 -4.69 4.93
C GLU A 120 13.87 -5.32 5.79
N LYS A 121 13.29 -6.42 5.30
CA LYS A 121 12.38 -7.20 6.14
C LYS A 121 13.20 -8.08 7.09
N PRO A 122 12.91 -8.08 8.40
CA PRO A 122 13.50 -9.06 9.30
C PRO A 122 13.24 -10.47 8.75
N LYS A 123 14.30 -11.27 8.54
CA LYS A 123 14.20 -12.63 7.98
C LYS A 123 13.21 -13.51 8.76
N ALA A 124 13.14 -13.32 10.08
CA ALA A 124 12.18 -14.00 10.94
C ALA A 124 10.73 -13.65 10.61
N LEU A 125 10.41 -12.38 10.35
CA LEU A 125 9.06 -11.93 10.00
C LEU A 125 8.64 -12.43 8.62
N GLN A 126 9.58 -12.51 7.68
CA GLN A 126 9.33 -13.10 6.34
C GLN A 126 8.97 -14.57 6.45
N ARG A 127 9.70 -15.34 7.26
CA ARG A 127 9.40 -16.77 7.54
C ARG A 127 8.03 -16.93 8.21
N LEU A 128 7.74 -16.10 9.22
CA LEU A 128 6.46 -16.16 9.93
C LEU A 128 5.27 -15.82 9.00
N GLN A 129 5.37 -14.77 8.20
CA GLN A 129 4.35 -14.40 7.22
C GLN A 129 4.17 -15.45 6.13
N TYR A 130 5.26 -16.07 5.66
CA TYR A 130 5.21 -17.15 4.69
C TYR A 130 4.49 -18.38 5.23
N VAL A 131 4.87 -18.84 6.42
CA VAL A 131 4.24 -19.97 7.10
C VAL A 131 2.78 -19.70 7.41
N TRP A 132 2.46 -18.49 7.89
CA TRP A 132 1.09 -18.09 8.21
C TRP A 132 0.20 -18.05 6.97
N LYS A 133 0.68 -17.40 5.92
CA LYS A 133 -0.05 -17.27 4.64
C LYS A 133 -0.30 -18.65 4.01
N LYS A 134 0.70 -19.55 4.03
CA LYS A 134 0.56 -20.92 3.54
C LYS A 134 -0.42 -21.75 4.38
N LYS A 135 -0.34 -21.69 5.72
CA LYS A 135 -1.27 -22.42 6.61
C LYS A 135 -2.72 -21.94 6.43
N ILE A 136 -2.97 -20.64 6.41
CA ILE A 136 -4.31 -20.07 6.21
C ILE A 136 -4.86 -20.41 4.83
N LEU A 137 -4.07 -20.23 3.76
CA LEU A 137 -4.50 -20.57 2.40
C LEU A 137 -4.78 -22.07 2.23
N CYS A 138 -4.03 -22.94 2.93
CA CYS A 138 -4.29 -24.37 2.93
C CYS A 138 -5.61 -24.71 3.60
N VAL A 139 -5.90 -24.13 4.75
CA VAL A 139 -7.15 -24.33 5.48
C VAL A 139 -8.34 -23.80 4.67
N LEU A 140 -8.23 -22.59 4.11
CA LEU A 140 -9.29 -21.96 3.31
C LEU A 140 -9.56 -22.70 1.98
N LYS A 141 -8.56 -23.35 1.39
CA LYS A 141 -8.71 -24.15 0.16
C LYS A 141 -9.13 -25.60 0.40
N GLY A 142 -9.40 -25.98 1.63
CA GLY A 142 -9.83 -27.36 1.98
C GLY A 142 -8.83 -28.46 1.64
N LYS A 143 -7.55 -28.11 1.39
CA LYS A 143 -6.50 -29.08 1.09
C LYS A 143 -6.12 -29.88 2.33
N LYS A 144 -6.08 -31.22 2.21
CA LYS A 144 -5.64 -32.12 3.31
C LYS A 144 -4.22 -31.76 3.77
N ARG A 145 -3.99 -31.79 5.08
CA ARG A 145 -2.74 -31.37 5.76
C ARG A 145 -1.46 -31.93 5.14
N GLY A 146 -1.45 -33.20 4.69
CA GLY A 146 -0.28 -33.86 4.09
C GLY A 146 0.15 -33.38 2.71
N MET A 147 -0.73 -32.70 1.96
CA MET A 147 -0.36 -32.08 0.67
C MET A 147 0.30 -30.70 0.85
N CYS A 148 0.02 -30.03 1.96
CA CYS A 148 0.65 -28.74 2.28
C CYS A 148 2.09 -28.86 2.79
N GLU A 149 2.45 -30.00 3.41
CA GLU A 149 3.82 -30.23 3.88
C GLU A 149 4.80 -30.51 2.73
N LYS A 150 4.36 -31.25 1.71
CA LYS A 150 5.21 -31.54 0.52
C LYS A 150 5.60 -30.30 -0.29
N GLU A 151 4.78 -29.24 -0.28
CA GLU A 151 5.09 -27.96 -0.94
C GLU A 151 5.97 -27.02 -0.08
N LEU A 152 6.30 -27.43 1.16
CA LEU A 152 7.14 -26.66 2.08
C LEU A 152 8.63 -26.98 1.94
N PHE A 153 8.97 -28.14 1.34
CA PHE A 153 10.34 -28.67 1.24
C PHE A 153 10.86 -28.74 -0.22
N ASN A 154 10.10 -28.25 -1.21
CA ASN A 154 10.53 -27.97 -2.58
C ASN A 154 10.51 -26.45 -2.80
#